data_d010e4edb4a1e32b3e0132d14e8a473e
#
_entry.id   d010e4edb4a1e32b3e0132d14e8a473e
#
_cell.length_a   1.000
_cell.length_b   1.000
_cell.length_c   1.000
_cell.angle_alpha   90.00
_cell.angle_beta   90.00
_cell.angle_gamma   90.00
#
_symmetry.space_group_name_H-M   'P 1'
#
loop_
_entity.id
_entity.type
_entity.pdbx_description
1 polymer ?
#
loop_
_entity_poly.entity_id
_entity_poly.type
_entity_poly.pdbx_seq_one_letter_code
_entity_poly.pdbx_strand_id
1 'polypeptide(L)'
;MTVTFSLSALALSQDRLSYLPDPRLTPGDTLAVTKDDLCREGRAALVDKVSIKTKSQVFDLYGIRGDTPGSYNVDHLVPVSLGGSNKVENLWPQPLSGEWNYLLKNRLERRLRRKVCGGEVELKEAQEAMARDWVGAYKRYVGEAK
;
A
#
# COMPACT_ATOMS: atom_id res chain seq x y z
N MET A 1 -41.73 -16.88 -5.51
CA MET A 1 -40.32 -17.18 -5.20
C MET A 1 -39.59 -15.84 -4.94
N THR A 2 -39.39 -15.50 -3.70
CA THR A 2 -38.70 -14.27 -3.28
C THR A 2 -37.20 -14.59 -3.14
N VAL A 3 -36.40 -14.03 -4.01
CA VAL A 3 -34.94 -14.14 -3.94
C VAL A 3 -34.45 -13.14 -2.88
N THR A 4 -34.15 -13.63 -1.70
CA THR A 4 -33.46 -12.86 -0.66
C THR A 4 -31.99 -12.76 -1.01
N PHE A 5 -31.56 -11.64 -1.62
CA PHE A 5 -30.15 -11.30 -1.73
C PHE A 5 -29.57 -11.04 -0.35
N SER A 6 -28.63 -11.87 0.05
CA SER A 6 -27.97 -11.76 1.33
C SER A 6 -27.13 -10.47 1.38
N LEU A 7 -27.55 -9.52 2.20
CA LEU A 7 -26.82 -8.27 2.49
C LEU A 7 -25.42 -8.51 3.07
N SER A 8 -25.11 -9.70 3.55
CA SER A 8 -23.84 -10.03 4.18
C SER A 8 -22.64 -10.02 3.23
N ALA A 9 -22.83 -10.33 1.93
CA ALA A 9 -21.73 -10.36 0.96
C ALA A 9 -21.28 -8.95 0.53
N LEU A 10 -22.19 -8.00 0.51
CA LEU A 10 -21.89 -6.59 0.19
C LEU A 10 -21.14 -5.88 1.33
N ALA A 11 -21.49 -6.15 2.58
CA ALA A 11 -20.82 -5.57 3.74
C ALA A 11 -19.36 -6.04 3.87
N LEU A 12 -19.09 -7.33 3.63
CA LEU A 12 -17.73 -7.88 3.62
C LEU A 12 -16.87 -7.33 2.46
N SER A 13 -17.50 -6.98 1.35
CA SER A 13 -16.84 -6.34 0.21
C SER A 13 -16.44 -4.89 0.51
N GLN A 14 -17.28 -4.13 1.22
CA GLN A 14 -16.99 -2.74 1.57
C GLN A 14 -15.91 -2.61 2.65
N ASP A 15 -15.91 -3.48 3.65
CA ASP A 15 -14.87 -3.51 4.69
C ASP A 15 -13.48 -3.88 4.12
N ARG A 16 -13.42 -4.76 3.14
CA ARG A 16 -12.19 -5.10 2.45
C ARG A 16 -11.60 -3.93 1.66
N LEU A 17 -12.44 -3.11 1.06
CA LEU A 17 -12.03 -1.92 0.31
C LEU A 17 -11.50 -0.78 1.20
N SER A 18 -11.76 -0.82 2.53
CA SER A 18 -11.34 0.23 3.44
C SER A 18 -9.83 0.23 3.74
N TYR A 19 -9.15 -0.91 3.65
CA TYR A 19 -7.73 -1.04 3.97
C TYR A 19 -6.86 -1.69 2.88
N LEU A 20 -7.47 -2.07 1.76
CA LEU A 20 -6.79 -2.45 0.53
C LEU A 20 -7.14 -1.46 -0.57
N PRO A 21 -6.19 -1.06 -1.41
CA PRO A 21 -6.49 -0.20 -2.56
C PRO A 21 -7.34 -0.95 -3.60
N ASP A 22 -8.06 -0.19 -4.43
CA ASP A 22 -8.70 -0.73 -5.63
C ASP A 22 -7.62 -1.10 -6.66
N PRO A 23 -7.47 -2.37 -7.02
CA PRO A 23 -6.41 -2.80 -7.93
C PRO A 23 -6.54 -2.26 -9.36
N ARG A 24 -7.72 -1.74 -9.72
CA ARG A 24 -7.94 -1.08 -11.01
C ARG A 24 -7.37 0.34 -11.03
N LEU A 25 -7.35 1.01 -9.87
CA LEU A 25 -6.81 2.36 -9.70
C LEU A 25 -5.35 2.34 -9.25
N THR A 26 -5.02 1.43 -8.36
CA THR A 26 -3.69 1.30 -7.75
C THR A 26 -3.18 -0.14 -7.85
N PRO A 27 -2.76 -0.59 -9.04
CA PRO A 27 -2.19 -1.93 -9.20
C PRO A 27 -0.78 -2.06 -8.58
N GLY A 28 -0.15 -0.96 -8.23
CA GLY A 28 1.25 -0.87 -7.87
C GLY A 28 2.14 -0.54 -9.08
N ASP A 29 3.16 0.27 -8.84
CA ASP A 29 4.16 0.61 -9.86
C ASP A 29 5.53 0.78 -9.21
N THR A 30 6.57 0.32 -9.90
CA THR A 30 7.94 0.32 -9.42
C THR A 30 8.89 0.99 -10.40
N LEU A 31 9.95 1.56 -9.87
CA LEU A 31 11.08 2.06 -10.65
C LEU A 31 12.00 0.90 -11.07
N ALA A 32 12.76 1.10 -12.13
CA ALA A 32 13.82 0.18 -12.54
C ALA A 32 15.05 0.33 -11.63
N VAL A 33 14.95 -0.22 -10.41
CA VAL A 33 16.00 -0.20 -9.39
C VAL A 33 16.38 -1.61 -8.99
N THR A 34 17.64 -1.78 -8.59
CA THR A 34 18.17 -3.06 -8.10
C THR A 34 18.12 -3.11 -6.57
N LYS A 35 18.24 -4.32 -6.01
CA LYS A 35 18.43 -4.52 -4.57
C LYS A 35 19.60 -3.68 -4.04
N ASP A 36 20.73 -3.69 -4.72
CA ASP A 36 21.91 -2.93 -4.31
C ASP A 36 21.66 -1.43 -4.28
N ASP A 37 20.84 -0.96 -5.23
CA ASP A 37 20.41 0.43 -5.24
C ASP A 37 19.61 0.80 -3.99
N LEU A 38 18.69 -0.05 -3.58
CA LEU A 38 17.81 0.21 -2.44
C LEU A 38 18.48 0.01 -1.08
N CYS A 39 19.47 -0.91 -1.02
CA CYS A 39 20.10 -1.28 0.25
C CYS A 39 21.29 -0.39 0.62
N ARG A 40 21.72 0.52 -0.25
CA ARG A 40 22.73 1.53 0.08
C ARG A 40 22.12 2.60 1.00
N GLU A 41 22.91 3.05 1.97
CA GLU A 41 22.51 4.17 2.83
C GLU A 41 22.26 5.45 2.03
N GLY A 42 21.20 6.19 2.38
CA GLY A 42 20.86 7.49 1.79
C GLY A 42 20.02 7.44 0.50
N ARG A 43 19.71 6.28 -0.06
CA ARG A 43 18.92 6.21 -1.30
C ARG A 43 17.41 6.40 -1.15
N ALA A 44 16.85 6.24 0.04
CA ALA A 44 15.46 6.62 0.32
C ALA A 44 15.20 8.13 0.09
N ALA A 45 16.28 8.94 -0.03
CA ALA A 45 16.23 10.36 -0.34
C ALA A 45 16.13 10.67 -1.85
N LEU A 46 16.17 9.67 -2.74
CA LEU A 46 16.23 9.87 -4.19
C LEU A 46 14.85 9.99 -4.86
N VAL A 47 13.77 9.79 -4.12
CA VAL A 47 12.42 9.99 -4.65
C VAL A 47 11.88 11.30 -4.10
N ASP A 48 11.52 12.20 -4.99
CA ASP A 48 10.85 13.44 -4.62
C ASP A 48 9.58 13.17 -3.83
N LYS A 49 9.24 14.08 -2.93
CA LYS A 49 7.97 13.99 -2.21
C LYS A 49 6.81 14.06 -3.20
N VAL A 50 5.77 13.25 -2.94
CA VAL A 50 4.53 13.32 -3.72
C VAL A 50 3.95 14.72 -3.64
N SER A 51 3.71 15.35 -4.80
CA SER A 51 3.20 16.71 -4.86
C SER A 51 1.77 16.82 -4.34
N ILE A 52 1.37 18.00 -3.88
CA ILE A 52 -0.02 18.27 -3.47
C ILE A 52 -0.98 18.01 -4.63
N LYS A 53 -0.62 18.37 -5.85
CA LYS A 53 -1.41 18.11 -7.05
C LYS A 53 -1.65 16.61 -7.25
N THR A 54 -0.62 15.79 -7.13
CA THR A 54 -0.72 14.34 -7.25
C THR A 54 -1.58 13.74 -6.13
N LYS A 55 -1.45 14.22 -4.91
CA LYS A 55 -2.29 13.78 -3.78
C LYS A 55 -3.77 14.09 -4.02
N SER A 56 -4.07 15.30 -4.50
CA SER A 56 -5.44 15.68 -4.86
C SER A 56 -6.00 14.77 -5.95
N GLN A 57 -5.22 14.48 -6.99
CA GLN A 57 -5.61 13.57 -8.06
C GLN A 57 -5.94 12.15 -7.54
N VAL A 58 -5.17 11.63 -6.58
CA VAL A 58 -5.45 10.33 -5.96
C VAL A 58 -6.79 10.35 -5.22
N PHE A 59 -7.05 11.39 -4.42
CA PHE A 59 -8.34 11.53 -3.73
C PHE A 59 -9.51 11.63 -4.71
N ASP A 60 -9.36 12.38 -5.79
CA ASP A 60 -10.38 12.52 -6.84
C ASP A 60 -10.67 11.17 -7.50
N LEU A 61 -9.65 10.39 -7.84
CA LEU A 61 -9.80 9.05 -8.43
C LEU A 61 -10.57 8.09 -7.53
N TYR A 62 -10.40 8.22 -6.21
CA TYR A 62 -11.09 7.39 -5.22
C TYR A 62 -12.44 7.97 -4.76
N GLY A 63 -12.86 9.10 -5.33
CA GLY A 63 -14.10 9.78 -4.96
C GLY A 63 -14.13 10.30 -3.52
N ILE A 64 -12.95 10.52 -2.92
CA ILE A 64 -12.81 11.06 -1.57
C ILE A 64 -12.76 12.57 -1.66
N ARG A 65 -13.75 13.24 -1.08
CA ARG A 65 -13.79 14.69 -1.00
C ARG A 65 -12.98 15.21 0.18
N GLY A 66 -12.46 16.44 0.05
CA GLY A 66 -11.60 17.08 1.03
C GLY A 66 -12.26 17.49 2.36
N ASP A 67 -13.50 17.08 2.59
CA ASP A 67 -14.28 17.32 3.79
C ASP A 67 -14.11 16.28 4.91
N THR A 68 -13.23 15.29 4.71
CA THR A 68 -12.79 14.33 5.73
C THR A 68 -11.29 14.44 6.03
N PRO A 69 -10.79 15.64 6.43
CA PRO A 69 -9.37 15.81 6.72
C PRO A 69 -8.95 14.93 7.91
N GLY A 70 -7.81 14.25 7.77
CA GLY A 70 -7.22 13.41 8.81
C GLY A 70 -7.74 11.97 8.84
N SER A 71 -8.65 11.55 7.97
CA SER A 71 -9.12 10.16 7.89
C SER A 71 -8.22 9.29 7.02
N TYR A 72 -7.58 9.89 6.02
CA TYR A 72 -6.72 9.23 5.04
C TYR A 72 -5.42 9.99 4.82
N ASN A 73 -4.39 9.26 4.44
CA ASN A 73 -3.17 9.83 3.89
C ASN A 73 -2.87 9.16 2.55
N VAL A 74 -2.34 9.91 1.59
CA VAL A 74 -1.86 9.31 0.35
C VAL A 74 -0.56 8.59 0.63
N ASP A 75 -0.56 7.28 0.39
CA ASP A 75 0.56 6.40 0.64
C ASP A 75 0.92 5.59 -0.60
N HIS A 76 2.17 5.11 -0.64
CA HIS A 76 2.66 4.22 -1.67
C HIS A 76 2.19 2.78 -1.40
N LEU A 77 1.57 2.11 -2.37
CA LEU A 77 1.23 0.69 -2.23
C LEU A 77 2.50 -0.15 -2.15
N VAL A 78 3.37 -0.05 -3.14
CA VAL A 78 4.75 -0.53 -3.04
C VAL A 78 5.59 0.62 -2.48
N PRO A 79 6.21 0.46 -1.31
CA PRO A 79 6.91 1.57 -0.65
C PRO A 79 8.15 1.99 -1.43
N VAL A 80 8.54 3.25 -1.29
CA VAL A 80 9.78 3.80 -1.86
C VAL A 80 11.00 2.96 -1.45
N SER A 81 11.01 2.47 -0.21
CA SER A 81 12.08 1.60 0.32
C SER A 81 12.21 0.24 -0.39
N LEU A 82 11.21 -0.15 -1.18
CA LEU A 82 11.23 -1.31 -2.06
C LEU A 82 11.15 -0.92 -3.55
N GLY A 83 11.44 0.31 -3.90
CA GLY A 83 11.48 0.79 -5.27
C GLY A 83 10.14 1.24 -5.84
N GLY A 84 9.14 1.48 -5.01
CA GLY A 84 7.84 2.03 -5.44
C GLY A 84 7.99 3.42 -6.06
N SER A 85 7.21 3.69 -7.11
CA SER A 85 7.21 4.97 -7.82
C SER A 85 6.22 5.97 -7.20
N ASN A 86 6.32 7.25 -7.64
CA ASN A 86 5.36 8.31 -7.31
C ASN A 86 4.20 8.43 -8.29
N LYS A 87 4.03 7.48 -9.22
CA LYS A 87 2.88 7.48 -10.13
C LYS A 87 1.58 7.21 -9.38
N VAL A 88 0.48 7.74 -9.88
CA VAL A 88 -0.85 7.53 -9.27
C VAL A 88 -1.23 6.07 -9.18
N GLU A 89 -0.73 5.22 -10.09
CA GLU A 89 -0.92 3.76 -10.10
C GLU A 89 -0.24 3.04 -8.92
N ASN A 90 0.60 3.74 -8.17
CA ASN A 90 1.22 3.23 -6.94
C ASN A 90 0.75 3.99 -5.69
N LEU A 91 -0.16 4.92 -5.81
CA LEU A 91 -0.61 5.78 -4.72
C LEU A 91 -2.08 5.55 -4.40
N TRP A 92 -2.43 5.54 -3.13
CA TRP A 92 -3.79 5.30 -2.69
C TRP A 92 -4.09 6.02 -1.37
N PRO A 93 -5.38 6.32 -1.09
CA PRO A 93 -5.76 6.92 0.20
C PRO A 93 -5.78 5.84 1.27
N GLN A 94 -4.73 5.77 2.07
CA GLN A 94 -4.62 4.82 3.15
C GLN A 94 -5.35 5.32 4.40
N PRO A 95 -6.22 4.50 5.03
CA PRO A 95 -6.83 4.82 6.30
C PRO A 95 -5.79 5.01 7.43
N LEU A 96 -5.96 6.05 8.23
CA LEU A 96 -5.10 6.34 9.38
C LEU A 96 -5.51 5.59 10.64
N SER A 97 -6.72 5.03 10.68
CA SER A 97 -7.26 4.26 11.79
C SER A 97 -7.86 2.94 11.32
N GLY A 98 -8.30 2.12 12.25
CA GLY A 98 -8.87 0.81 11.97
C GLY A 98 -7.90 -0.33 12.22
N GLU A 99 -8.37 -1.55 12.01
CA GLU A 99 -7.61 -2.78 12.28
C GLU A 99 -6.31 -2.85 11.46
N TRP A 100 -6.40 -2.57 10.16
CA TRP A 100 -5.28 -2.59 9.21
C TRP A 100 -4.87 -1.17 8.82
N ASN A 101 -4.26 -0.46 9.76
CA ASN A 101 -3.87 0.93 9.60
C ASN A 101 -2.43 1.08 9.08
N TYR A 102 -2.03 2.32 8.84
CA TYR A 102 -0.71 2.67 8.31
C TYR A 102 0.47 2.20 9.18
N LEU A 103 0.29 2.07 10.51
CA LEU A 103 1.36 1.61 11.40
C LEU A 103 1.76 0.16 11.12
N LEU A 104 0.76 -0.71 10.84
CA LEU A 104 1.00 -2.10 10.48
C LEU A 104 1.68 -2.18 9.11
N LYS A 105 1.22 -1.41 8.13
CA LYS A 105 1.86 -1.36 6.82
C LYS A 105 3.31 -0.91 6.91
N ASN A 106 3.60 0.16 7.65
CA ASN A 106 4.98 0.63 7.88
C ASN A 106 5.86 -0.43 8.55
N ARG A 107 5.29 -1.25 9.46
CA ARG A 107 6.01 -2.37 10.08
C ARG A 107 6.38 -3.45 9.06
N LEU A 108 5.45 -3.79 8.18
CA LEU A 108 5.68 -4.73 7.08
C LEU A 108 6.77 -4.21 6.13
N GLU A 109 6.70 -2.97 5.72
CA GLU A 109 7.69 -2.34 4.82
C GLU A 109 9.11 -2.45 5.38
N ARG A 110 9.29 -2.10 6.64
CA ARG A 110 10.59 -2.24 7.31
C ARG A 110 11.05 -3.69 7.40
N ARG A 111 10.13 -4.62 7.66
CA ARG A 111 10.45 -6.05 7.70
C ARG A 111 10.88 -6.57 6.35
N LEU A 112 10.13 -6.27 5.30
CA LEU A 112 10.45 -6.70 3.94
C LEU A 112 11.76 -6.11 3.45
N ARG A 113 12.01 -4.82 3.70
CA ARG A 113 13.30 -4.20 3.35
C ARG A 113 14.48 -4.91 3.99
N ARG A 114 14.40 -5.22 5.28
CA ARG A 114 15.45 -5.99 5.97
C ARG A 114 15.65 -7.37 5.35
N LYS A 115 14.58 -8.08 5.03
CA LYS A 115 14.64 -9.41 4.40
C LYS A 115 15.22 -9.36 2.99
N VAL A 116 14.87 -8.38 2.22
CA VAL A 116 15.43 -8.17 0.86
C VAL A 116 16.92 -7.84 0.96
N CYS A 117 17.30 -6.88 1.79
CA CYS A 117 18.70 -6.49 1.95
C CYS A 117 19.56 -7.60 2.58
N GLY A 118 18.97 -8.44 3.42
CA GLY A 118 19.62 -9.62 3.99
C GLY A 118 19.67 -10.84 3.06
N GLY A 119 19.05 -10.77 1.87
CA GLY A 119 19.06 -11.86 0.90
C GLY A 119 18.06 -12.99 1.20
N GLU A 120 17.13 -12.80 2.12
CA GLU A 120 16.12 -13.80 2.48
C GLU A 120 14.90 -13.81 1.54
N VAL A 121 14.60 -12.65 0.93
CA VAL A 121 13.46 -12.45 0.02
C VAL A 121 13.96 -11.68 -1.20
N GLU A 122 13.56 -12.13 -2.39
CA GLU A 122 13.86 -11.40 -3.62
C GLU A 122 13.09 -10.08 -3.69
N LEU A 123 13.72 -9.02 -4.23
CA LEU A 123 13.10 -7.71 -4.35
C LEU A 123 11.75 -7.79 -5.08
N LYS A 124 11.69 -8.49 -6.20
CA LYS A 124 10.47 -8.66 -6.98
C LYS A 124 9.36 -9.35 -6.18
N GLU A 125 9.70 -10.37 -5.40
CA GLU A 125 8.74 -11.07 -4.53
C GLU A 125 8.15 -10.11 -3.48
N ALA A 126 8.99 -9.29 -2.84
CA ALA A 126 8.55 -8.29 -1.88
C ALA A 126 7.63 -7.23 -2.51
N GLN A 127 8.00 -6.73 -3.69
CA GLN A 127 7.19 -5.77 -4.45
C GLN A 127 5.81 -6.35 -4.82
N GLU A 128 5.77 -7.57 -5.33
CA GLU A 128 4.52 -8.26 -5.69
C GLU A 128 3.65 -8.56 -4.47
N ALA A 129 4.23 -8.95 -3.34
CA ALA A 129 3.51 -9.18 -2.10
C ALA A 129 2.81 -7.91 -1.60
N MET A 130 3.50 -6.76 -1.64
CA MET A 130 2.93 -5.47 -1.30
C MET A 130 1.80 -5.06 -2.26
N ALA A 131 2.00 -5.23 -3.57
CA ALA A 131 1.04 -4.80 -4.59
C ALA A 131 -0.24 -5.64 -4.59
N ARG A 132 -0.15 -6.94 -4.34
CA ARG A 132 -1.30 -7.85 -4.42
C ARG A 132 -2.17 -7.83 -3.17
N ASP A 133 -1.56 -7.98 -2.00
CA ASP A 133 -2.25 -8.07 -0.72
C ASP A 133 -1.27 -7.82 0.43
N TRP A 134 -1.08 -6.55 0.79
CA TRP A 134 -0.17 -6.21 1.87
C TRP A 134 -0.63 -6.74 3.24
N VAL A 135 -1.94 -6.97 3.44
CA VAL A 135 -2.47 -7.58 4.66
C VAL A 135 -2.05 -9.04 4.77
N GLY A 136 -2.19 -9.81 3.69
CA GLY A 136 -1.69 -11.18 3.60
C GLY A 136 -0.17 -11.24 3.74
N ALA A 137 0.54 -10.31 3.12
CA ALA A 137 1.99 -10.18 3.27
C ALA A 137 2.40 -9.87 4.72
N TYR A 138 1.64 -9.01 5.43
CA TYR A 138 1.88 -8.77 6.85
C TYR A 138 1.80 -10.06 7.67
N LYS A 139 0.73 -10.83 7.50
CA LYS A 139 0.55 -12.11 8.19
C LYS A 139 1.68 -13.09 7.91
N ARG A 140 2.16 -13.14 6.67
CA ARG A 140 3.26 -14.02 6.24
C ARG A 140 4.62 -13.59 6.80
N TYR A 141 4.96 -12.30 6.74
CA TYR A 141 6.32 -11.82 6.99
C TYR A 141 6.52 -11.19 8.38
N VAL A 142 5.45 -10.76 9.03
CA VAL A 142 5.50 -10.13 10.36
C VAL A 142 4.83 -11.03 11.41
N GLY A 143 3.73 -11.69 11.07
CA GLY A 143 2.89 -12.48 11.95
C GLY A 143 1.53 -11.83 12.20
N GLU A 144 0.75 -12.38 13.12
CA GLU A 144 -0.57 -11.82 13.43
C GLU A 144 -0.45 -10.44 14.08
N ALA A 145 -1.37 -9.55 13.72
CA ALA A 145 -1.50 -8.25 14.39
C ALA A 145 -1.99 -8.49 15.82
N LYS A 146 -1.16 -8.13 16.81
CA LYS A 146 -1.51 -8.16 18.24
C LYS A 146 -2.05 -6.82 18.66
#